data_dfd891e1613222e9a8de7919093b41ea
#
_entry.id   dfd891e1613222e9a8de7919093b41ea
#
_cell.length_a   1.000
_cell.length_b   1.000
_cell.length_c   1.000
_cell.angle_alpha   90.00
_cell.angle_beta   90.00
_cell.angle_gamma   90.00
#
_symmetry.space_group_name_H-M   'P 1'
#
loop_
_entity.id
_entity.type
_entity.pdbx_description
1 polymer ?
#
loop_
_entity_poly.entity_id
_entity_poly.type
_entity_poly.pdbx_seq_one_letter_code
_entity_poly.pdbx_strand_id
1 'polypeptide(L)'
;MSSLRAKCPDCGTLTAVAIGPDYECHVCGREFAAGLVRVPRAWGAGGDEMAAAAHLPLAYPEAVVVAEDSLGEQTLAVASSLPERPLVLGGCCCSHIGAVEGLANRHRRVAVVWLDAHGDLNTPESSPSGNPWGMPLRMLIDSGAVSADDVCLVGARDLDPPEQEFIAESGLRVDEDGVAGALSGADGVYVALDCDSLDEGEIASFMPEPGGLAVAEVEALFRDLASRTTVLGAGISGLLPAQENVRPLERLLSALGL
;
A
#
# COMPACT_ATOMS: atom_id res chain seq x y z
N MET A 1 21.77 -3.09 0.68
CA MET A 1 22.60 -2.19 -0.17
C MET A 1 21.69 -1.64 -1.23
N SER A 2 21.46 -0.31 -1.26
CA SER A 2 20.63 0.31 -2.29
C SER A 2 21.16 -0.05 -3.67
N SER A 3 20.26 -0.26 -4.63
CA SER A 3 20.64 -0.51 -6.02
C SER A 3 21.44 0.68 -6.55
N LEU A 4 22.57 0.45 -7.21
CA LEU A 4 23.34 1.51 -7.87
C LEU A 4 22.60 2.09 -9.07
N ARG A 5 21.54 1.43 -9.55
CA ARG A 5 20.68 1.85 -10.66
C ARG A 5 19.22 1.74 -10.30
N ALA A 6 18.42 2.66 -10.82
CA ALA A 6 16.99 2.68 -10.63
C ALA A 6 16.26 3.05 -11.92
N LYS A 7 14.97 2.70 -11.97
CA LYS A 7 14.07 3.16 -13.01
C LYS A 7 13.72 4.62 -12.75
N CYS A 8 13.85 5.45 -13.77
CA CYS A 8 13.47 6.85 -13.68
C CYS A 8 11.93 6.97 -13.66
N PRO A 9 11.33 7.69 -12.71
CA PRO A 9 9.89 7.86 -12.65
C PRO A 9 9.30 8.63 -13.85
N ASP A 10 10.09 9.50 -14.49
CA ASP A 10 9.59 10.30 -15.62
C ASP A 10 9.69 9.59 -16.96
N CYS A 11 10.85 9.01 -17.27
CA CYS A 11 11.04 8.40 -18.59
C CYS A 11 10.97 6.86 -18.58
N GLY A 12 10.80 6.24 -17.42
CA GLY A 12 10.63 4.81 -17.25
C GLY A 12 11.87 3.96 -17.60
N THR A 13 13.02 4.58 -17.86
CA THR A 13 14.25 3.86 -18.21
C THR A 13 15.05 3.47 -16.98
N LEU A 14 15.72 2.31 -17.00
CA LEU A 14 16.60 1.85 -15.93
C LEU A 14 18.00 2.48 -16.04
N THR A 15 18.06 3.81 -16.12
CA THR A 15 19.30 4.58 -16.37
C THR A 15 19.64 5.59 -15.28
N ALA A 16 18.82 5.68 -14.23
CA ALA A 16 19.17 6.49 -13.09
C ALA A 16 20.28 5.82 -12.27
N VAL A 17 21.23 6.61 -11.81
CA VAL A 17 22.36 6.18 -10.98
C VAL A 17 22.36 6.93 -9.65
N ALA A 18 22.82 6.29 -8.59
CA ALA A 18 22.89 6.88 -7.27
C ALA A 18 23.92 8.04 -7.23
N ILE A 19 23.48 9.18 -6.68
CA ILE A 19 24.32 10.36 -6.41
C ILE A 19 24.12 10.75 -4.94
N GLY A 20 24.95 10.22 -4.05
CA GLY A 20 24.72 10.40 -2.61
C GLY A 20 23.42 9.73 -2.16
N PRO A 21 22.49 10.46 -1.52
CA PRO A 21 21.20 9.94 -1.10
C PRO A 21 20.17 9.89 -2.24
N ASP A 22 20.42 10.59 -3.35
CA ASP A 22 19.48 10.75 -4.45
C ASP A 22 19.92 9.96 -5.69
N TYR A 23 19.08 9.98 -6.71
CA TYR A 23 19.34 9.37 -8.01
C TYR A 23 19.19 10.41 -9.11
N GLU A 24 20.05 10.35 -10.13
CA GLU A 24 19.94 11.15 -11.35
C GLU A 24 19.74 10.24 -12.56
N CYS A 25 18.76 10.56 -13.38
CA CYS A 25 18.52 9.85 -14.64
C CYS A 25 19.42 10.37 -15.76
N HIS A 26 20.27 9.51 -16.32
CA HIS A 26 21.18 9.88 -17.42
C HIS A 26 20.47 10.12 -18.77
N VAL A 27 19.16 9.85 -18.86
CA VAL A 27 18.40 10.10 -20.10
C VAL A 27 17.69 11.46 -20.06
N CYS A 28 17.01 11.78 -18.96
CA CYS A 28 16.23 13.02 -18.87
C CYS A 28 16.75 14.02 -17.83
N GLY A 29 17.79 13.67 -17.07
CA GLY A 29 18.38 14.53 -16.04
C GLY A 29 17.53 14.65 -14.77
N ARG A 30 16.45 13.87 -14.61
CA ARG A 30 15.61 13.91 -13.41
C ARG A 30 16.41 13.46 -12.19
N GLU A 31 16.42 14.28 -11.16
CA GLU A 31 16.85 13.91 -9.82
C GLU A 31 15.64 13.47 -8.98
N PHE A 32 15.76 12.41 -8.21
CA PHE A 32 14.71 11.90 -7.33
C PHE A 32 15.29 11.09 -6.17
N ALA A 33 14.59 11.12 -5.05
CA ALA A 33 14.99 10.43 -3.82
C ALA A 33 14.66 8.93 -3.86
N ALA A 34 15.34 8.13 -3.01
CA ALA A 34 14.96 6.75 -2.75
C ALA A 34 13.60 6.70 -2.05
N GLY A 35 12.70 5.86 -2.54
CA GLY A 35 11.32 5.79 -2.06
C GLY A 35 10.86 4.41 -1.56
N LEU A 36 11.55 3.32 -1.96
CA LEU A 36 11.12 1.96 -1.65
C LEU A 36 11.46 1.56 -0.21
N VAL A 37 10.43 1.30 0.58
CA VAL A 37 10.50 0.73 1.93
C VAL A 37 10.06 -0.73 1.85
N ARG A 38 10.94 -1.67 2.21
CA ARG A 38 10.60 -3.09 2.26
C ARG A 38 10.25 -3.51 3.67
N VAL A 39 9.15 -4.26 3.81
CA VAL A 39 8.69 -4.80 5.10
C VAL A 39 8.47 -6.32 4.93
N PRO A 40 9.54 -7.15 4.98
CA PRO A 40 9.47 -8.58 4.74
C PRO A 40 8.94 -9.33 5.97
N ARG A 41 7.75 -8.96 6.43
CA ARG A 41 7.03 -9.59 7.53
C ARG A 41 5.57 -9.77 7.16
N ALA A 42 4.98 -10.88 7.61
CA ALA A 42 3.54 -11.11 7.58
C ALA A 42 3.08 -11.61 8.95
N TRP A 43 2.10 -10.95 9.52
CA TRP A 43 1.62 -11.17 10.88
C TRP A 43 0.38 -12.07 10.89
N GLY A 44 0.60 -13.37 10.90
CA GLY A 44 -0.45 -14.40 10.90
C GLY A 44 0.10 -15.78 10.53
N ALA A 45 -0.75 -16.78 10.51
CA ALA A 45 -0.38 -18.15 10.24
C ALA A 45 -0.18 -18.40 8.73
N GLY A 46 1.01 -18.88 8.32
CA GLY A 46 1.30 -19.23 6.92
C GLY A 46 1.77 -18.04 6.05
N GLY A 47 2.14 -16.91 6.65
CA GLY A 47 2.53 -15.69 5.94
C GLY A 47 3.93 -15.67 5.34
N ASP A 48 4.71 -16.76 5.39
CA ASP A 48 6.11 -16.78 4.96
C ASP A 48 6.28 -16.43 3.47
N GLU A 49 5.35 -16.87 2.62
CA GLU A 49 5.38 -16.56 1.18
C GLU A 49 5.11 -15.08 0.92
N MET A 50 4.13 -14.49 1.62
CA MET A 50 3.88 -13.04 1.57
C MET A 50 5.10 -12.25 2.03
N ALA A 51 5.75 -12.66 3.13
CA ALA A 51 6.97 -12.04 3.61
C ALA A 51 8.09 -12.07 2.56
N ALA A 52 8.23 -13.20 1.83
CA ALA A 52 9.19 -13.34 0.74
C ALA A 52 8.89 -12.42 -0.46
N ALA A 53 7.62 -12.13 -0.73
CA ALA A 53 7.22 -11.24 -1.82
C ALA A 53 7.67 -9.78 -1.63
N ALA A 54 7.91 -9.35 -0.38
CA ALA A 54 8.51 -8.05 -0.11
C ALA A 54 9.92 -7.87 -0.71
N HIS A 55 10.54 -8.93 -1.20
CA HIS A 55 11.82 -8.89 -1.92
C HIS A 55 11.70 -8.89 -3.45
N LEU A 56 10.49 -8.82 -4.02
CA LEU A 56 10.32 -8.71 -5.47
C LEU A 56 11.16 -7.54 -6.04
N PRO A 57 11.82 -7.73 -7.20
CA PRO A 57 12.79 -6.79 -7.73
C PRO A 57 12.09 -5.62 -8.47
N LEU A 58 11.34 -4.80 -7.75
CA LEU A 58 10.82 -3.55 -8.29
C LEU A 58 11.97 -2.60 -8.60
N ALA A 59 11.91 -1.93 -9.74
CA ALA A 59 12.96 -1.03 -10.21
C ALA A 59 12.91 0.38 -9.57
N TYR A 60 12.67 0.41 -8.25
CA TYR A 60 12.64 1.62 -7.44
C TYR A 60 13.84 1.69 -6.49
N PRO A 61 14.38 2.89 -6.23
CA PRO A 61 15.46 3.07 -5.26
C PRO A 61 15.01 2.66 -3.86
N GLU A 62 15.76 1.73 -3.26
CA GLU A 62 15.49 1.24 -1.91
C GLU A 62 16.00 2.22 -0.85
N ALA A 63 15.10 2.72 -0.02
CA ALA A 63 15.41 3.59 1.11
C ALA A 63 15.78 2.78 2.36
N VAL A 64 14.98 1.79 2.72
CA VAL A 64 15.14 1.01 3.94
C VAL A 64 14.48 -0.36 3.84
N VAL A 65 15.00 -1.32 4.62
CA VAL A 65 14.33 -2.59 4.91
C VAL A 65 14.02 -2.62 6.41
N VAL A 66 12.73 -2.80 6.75
CA VAL A 66 12.24 -2.91 8.12
C VAL A 66 11.81 -4.35 8.38
N ALA A 67 12.48 -5.03 9.31
CA ALA A 67 12.27 -6.46 9.60
C ALA A 67 12.26 -6.73 11.12
N GLU A 68 11.39 -6.03 11.82
CA GLU A 68 11.26 -6.10 13.27
C GLU A 68 10.56 -7.40 13.73
N ASP A 69 10.71 -7.72 15.02
CA ASP A 69 10.21 -8.96 15.61
C ASP A 69 8.81 -8.82 16.23
N SER A 70 8.25 -7.62 16.28
CA SER A 70 6.86 -7.37 16.69
C SER A 70 6.18 -6.36 15.77
N LEU A 71 4.86 -6.46 15.67
CA LEU A 71 4.06 -5.53 14.87
C LEU A 71 4.19 -4.08 15.36
N GLY A 72 4.25 -3.87 16.67
CA GLY A 72 4.41 -2.54 17.24
C GLY A 72 5.77 -1.92 16.90
N GLU A 73 6.86 -2.69 17.00
CA GLU A 73 8.20 -2.22 16.59
C GLU A 73 8.26 -1.97 15.09
N GLN A 74 7.68 -2.85 14.26
CA GLN A 74 7.57 -2.64 12.82
C GLN A 74 6.85 -1.34 12.49
N THR A 75 5.69 -1.09 13.11
CA THR A 75 4.90 0.13 12.90
C THR A 75 5.73 1.38 13.20
N LEU A 76 6.39 1.41 14.34
CA LEU A 76 7.26 2.53 14.74
C LEU A 76 8.46 2.71 13.80
N ALA A 77 9.13 1.61 13.43
CA ALA A 77 10.28 1.64 12.54
C ALA A 77 9.89 2.13 11.13
N VAL A 78 8.79 1.64 10.57
CA VAL A 78 8.27 2.12 9.29
C VAL A 78 7.93 3.61 9.38
N ALA A 79 7.12 4.03 10.37
CA ALA A 79 6.70 5.43 10.52
C ALA A 79 7.87 6.41 10.64
N SER A 80 8.93 6.01 11.34
CA SER A 80 10.13 6.86 11.55
C SER A 80 11.11 6.86 10.37
N SER A 81 11.03 5.86 9.48
CA SER A 81 11.98 5.68 8.37
C SER A 81 11.40 6.04 7.00
N LEU A 82 10.17 6.57 6.94
CA LEU A 82 9.54 6.90 5.66
C LEU A 82 10.32 7.97 4.91
N PRO A 83 10.63 7.76 3.62
CA PRO A 83 11.04 8.82 2.72
C PRO A 83 9.93 9.84 2.52
N GLU A 84 10.20 10.91 1.78
CA GLU A 84 9.21 11.96 1.52
C GLU A 84 7.96 11.40 0.83
N ARG A 85 8.16 10.52 -0.14
CA ARG A 85 7.12 9.85 -0.92
C ARG A 85 7.34 8.34 -0.87
N PRO A 86 6.84 7.64 0.16
CA PRO A 86 7.10 6.22 0.34
C PRO A 86 6.35 5.35 -0.67
N LEU A 87 7.05 4.34 -1.19
CA LEU A 87 6.48 3.14 -1.78
C LEU A 87 6.79 1.98 -0.82
N VAL A 88 5.79 1.50 -0.12
CA VAL A 88 5.95 0.37 0.81
C VAL A 88 5.67 -0.94 0.08
N LEU A 89 6.61 -1.87 0.07
CA LEU A 89 6.39 -3.25 -0.36
C LEU A 89 6.43 -4.15 0.86
N GLY A 90 5.25 -4.53 1.33
CA GLY A 90 5.05 -5.33 2.53
C GLY A 90 4.74 -6.79 2.24
N GLY A 91 4.89 -7.64 3.23
CA GLY A 91 4.37 -9.00 3.19
C GLY A 91 2.84 -8.98 3.31
N CYS A 92 2.30 -8.36 4.35
CA CYS A 92 0.86 -8.27 4.57
C CYS A 92 0.40 -6.82 4.83
N CYS A 93 -0.90 -6.60 4.90
CA CYS A 93 -1.53 -5.29 5.08
C CYS A 93 -1.10 -4.55 6.35
N CYS A 94 -0.57 -5.24 7.36
CA CYS A 94 0.03 -4.60 8.54
C CYS A 94 1.20 -3.66 8.23
N SER A 95 1.83 -3.77 7.05
CA SER A 95 2.90 -2.87 6.63
C SER A 95 2.41 -1.44 6.38
N HIS A 96 1.12 -1.26 6.07
CA HIS A 96 0.50 0.03 5.82
C HIS A 96 0.28 0.84 7.10
N ILE A 97 0.18 0.20 8.28
CA ILE A 97 -0.06 0.89 9.55
C ILE A 97 1.01 1.96 9.78
N GLY A 98 2.27 1.57 9.82
CA GLY A 98 3.37 2.51 10.02
C GLY A 98 3.52 3.55 8.90
N ALA A 99 3.16 3.17 7.66
CA ALA A 99 3.19 4.11 6.55
C ALA A 99 2.15 5.23 6.72
N VAL A 100 0.92 4.88 7.04
CA VAL A 100 -0.17 5.86 7.25
C VAL A 100 0.09 6.69 8.51
N GLU A 101 0.49 6.09 9.63
CA GLU A 101 0.85 6.83 10.85
C GLU A 101 1.99 7.82 10.60
N GLY A 102 3.04 7.40 9.89
CA GLY A 102 4.16 8.27 9.56
C GLY A 102 3.77 9.44 8.65
N LEU A 103 2.84 9.25 7.73
CA LEU A 103 2.29 10.32 6.89
C LEU A 103 1.35 11.22 7.70
N ALA A 104 0.50 10.67 8.57
CA ALA A 104 -0.37 11.44 9.45
C ALA A 104 0.41 12.35 10.42
N ASN A 105 1.63 11.98 10.80
CA ASN A 105 2.53 12.85 11.58
C ASN A 105 3.11 14.02 10.77
N ARG A 106 3.06 13.97 9.43
CA ARG A 106 3.62 15.01 8.54
C ARG A 106 2.55 15.89 7.88
N HIS A 107 1.34 15.36 7.77
CA HIS A 107 0.21 15.99 7.10
C HIS A 107 -0.94 16.15 8.08
N ARG A 108 -1.72 17.21 7.92
CA ARG A 108 -2.84 17.49 8.82
C ARG A 108 -4.00 16.52 8.63
N ARG A 109 -4.21 16.06 7.37
CA ARG A 109 -5.28 15.14 7.02
C ARG A 109 -4.85 14.28 5.82
N VAL A 110 -4.73 12.99 6.04
CA VAL A 110 -4.38 11.99 5.02
C VAL A 110 -5.63 11.22 4.64
N ALA A 111 -6.00 11.25 3.36
CA ALA A 111 -6.99 10.30 2.85
C ALA A 111 -6.34 8.95 2.61
N VAL A 112 -7.09 7.87 2.80
CA VAL A 112 -6.64 6.50 2.51
C VAL A 112 -7.61 5.85 1.54
N VAL A 113 -7.10 5.39 0.41
CA VAL A 113 -7.81 4.48 -0.50
C VAL A 113 -7.23 3.09 -0.29
N TRP A 114 -8.06 2.23 0.30
CA TRP A 114 -7.70 0.86 0.66
C TRP A 114 -8.34 -0.10 -0.34
N LEU A 115 -7.53 -0.69 -1.23
CA LEU A 115 -7.98 -1.70 -2.18
C LEU A 115 -7.72 -3.07 -1.58
N ASP A 116 -8.77 -3.86 -1.41
CA ASP A 116 -8.71 -5.15 -0.73
C ASP A 116 -9.96 -5.97 -1.09
N ALA A 117 -9.85 -7.29 -1.14
CA ALA A 117 -11.02 -8.17 -1.19
C ALA A 117 -11.76 -8.24 0.16
N HIS A 118 -11.05 -7.98 1.24
CA HIS A 118 -11.51 -8.04 2.63
C HIS A 118 -11.77 -6.66 3.21
N GLY A 119 -12.19 -6.61 4.48
CA GLY A 119 -12.41 -5.32 5.17
C GLY A 119 -11.17 -4.82 5.91
N ASP A 120 -10.34 -5.73 6.40
CA ASP A 120 -9.24 -5.45 7.32
C ASP A 120 -9.69 -4.67 8.58
N LEU A 121 -10.97 -4.84 8.94
CA LEU A 121 -11.70 -4.11 9.99
C LEU A 121 -12.00 -4.98 11.20
N ASN A 122 -11.51 -6.21 11.24
CA ASN A 122 -11.65 -7.06 12.42
C ASN A 122 -10.84 -6.53 13.62
N THR A 123 -11.21 -6.99 14.80
CA THR A 123 -10.44 -6.84 16.05
C THR A 123 -9.95 -8.20 16.51
N PRO A 124 -9.04 -8.29 17.50
CA PRO A 124 -8.66 -9.57 18.07
C PRO A 124 -9.86 -10.40 18.58
N GLU A 125 -10.93 -9.73 19.02
CA GLU A 125 -12.15 -10.37 19.55
C GLU A 125 -13.10 -10.80 18.45
N SER A 126 -13.15 -10.10 17.30
CA SER A 126 -14.09 -10.38 16.22
C SER A 126 -13.53 -11.28 15.13
N SER A 127 -12.21 -11.33 14.99
CA SER A 127 -11.54 -12.06 13.91
C SER A 127 -11.74 -13.58 14.03
N PRO A 128 -12.30 -14.25 13.02
CA PRO A 128 -12.44 -15.71 13.03
C PRO A 128 -11.10 -16.42 12.97
N SER A 129 -10.12 -15.86 12.29
CA SER A 129 -8.77 -16.44 12.10
C SER A 129 -7.80 -16.07 13.22
N GLY A 130 -8.03 -14.92 13.89
CA GLY A 130 -7.10 -14.31 14.84
C GLY A 130 -5.82 -13.76 14.18
N ASN A 131 -5.73 -13.73 12.85
CA ASN A 131 -4.57 -13.23 12.14
C ASN A 131 -4.57 -11.69 12.12
N PRO A 132 -3.49 -11.03 12.58
CA PRO A 132 -3.39 -9.57 12.57
C PRO A 132 -3.53 -8.92 11.20
N TRP A 133 -3.25 -9.61 10.10
CA TRP A 133 -3.38 -9.04 8.75
C TRP A 133 -4.82 -8.74 8.32
N GLY A 134 -5.85 -9.28 8.98
CA GLY A 134 -7.25 -8.91 8.76
C GLY A 134 -7.75 -7.79 9.69
N MET A 135 -6.83 -6.98 10.26
CA MET A 135 -7.16 -5.96 11.26
C MET A 135 -6.55 -4.57 11.00
N PRO A 136 -5.61 -4.37 10.05
CA PRO A 136 -4.78 -3.17 10.03
C PRO A 136 -5.54 -1.89 9.73
N LEU A 137 -6.60 -1.92 8.92
CA LEU A 137 -7.42 -0.75 8.68
C LEU A 137 -8.19 -0.35 9.95
N ARG A 138 -8.69 -1.32 10.71
CA ARG A 138 -9.32 -1.08 12.01
C ARG A 138 -8.32 -0.48 13.00
N MET A 139 -7.11 -1.01 13.08
CA MET A 139 -6.06 -0.49 13.94
C MET A 139 -5.74 0.98 13.65
N LEU A 140 -5.67 1.38 12.38
CA LEU A 140 -5.44 2.76 11.95
C LEU A 140 -6.56 3.71 12.37
N ILE A 141 -7.80 3.28 12.26
CA ILE A 141 -8.97 4.09 12.65
C ILE A 141 -9.03 4.19 14.18
N ASP A 142 -8.88 3.09 14.90
CA ASP A 142 -8.93 3.06 16.37
C ASP A 142 -7.77 3.83 17.02
N SER A 143 -6.61 3.89 16.40
CA SER A 143 -5.48 4.71 16.86
C SER A 143 -5.71 6.22 16.66
N GLY A 144 -6.68 6.59 15.81
CA GLY A 144 -6.94 7.97 15.42
C GLY A 144 -5.93 8.53 14.40
N ALA A 145 -5.10 7.69 13.80
CA ALA A 145 -4.19 8.10 12.72
C ALA A 145 -4.97 8.60 11.50
N VAL A 146 -6.13 8.00 11.23
CA VAL A 146 -7.10 8.44 10.22
C VAL A 146 -8.51 8.37 10.77
N SER A 147 -9.40 9.22 10.27
CA SER A 147 -10.84 9.11 10.52
C SER A 147 -11.47 8.14 9.52
N ALA A 148 -12.50 7.40 9.93
CA ALA A 148 -13.28 6.57 8.99
C ALA A 148 -13.82 7.37 7.80
N ASP A 149 -14.15 8.66 8.02
CA ASP A 149 -14.57 9.59 6.96
C ASP A 149 -13.48 9.88 5.91
N ASP A 150 -12.21 9.66 6.22
CA ASP A 150 -11.07 9.88 5.33
C ASP A 150 -10.63 8.60 4.61
N VAL A 151 -11.35 7.50 4.85
CA VAL A 151 -11.07 6.18 4.26
C VAL A 151 -12.11 5.84 3.20
N CYS A 152 -11.65 5.25 2.11
CA CYS A 152 -12.49 4.56 1.14
C CYS A 152 -11.96 3.15 0.89
N LEU A 153 -12.79 2.14 1.19
CA LEU A 153 -12.51 0.73 0.93
C LEU A 153 -13.04 0.36 -0.47
N VAL A 154 -12.18 -0.13 -1.34
CA VAL A 154 -12.50 -0.44 -2.74
C VAL A 154 -12.25 -1.91 -3.03
N GLY A 155 -13.21 -2.58 -3.66
CA GLY A 155 -13.10 -3.97 -4.09
C GLY A 155 -13.46 -5.00 -3.02
N ALA A 156 -13.89 -4.57 -1.84
CA ALA A 156 -14.27 -5.47 -0.75
C ALA A 156 -15.50 -6.30 -1.13
N ARG A 157 -15.37 -7.61 -1.00
CA ARG A 157 -16.41 -8.57 -1.43
C ARG A 157 -16.49 -9.80 -0.53
N ASP A 158 -15.49 -10.05 0.31
CA ASP A 158 -15.49 -11.05 1.38
C ASP A 158 -15.35 -10.35 2.73
N LEU A 159 -16.47 -9.96 3.31
CA LEU A 159 -16.55 -9.21 4.55
C LEU A 159 -17.18 -10.07 5.67
N ASP A 160 -16.49 -10.17 6.78
CA ASP A 160 -17.05 -10.75 8.00
C ASP A 160 -18.23 -9.91 8.54
N PRO A 161 -19.24 -10.52 9.21
CA PRO A 161 -20.34 -9.76 9.77
C PRO A 161 -19.94 -8.58 10.69
N PRO A 162 -18.92 -8.69 11.56
CA PRO A 162 -18.46 -7.54 12.36
C PRO A 162 -17.88 -6.40 11.53
N GLU A 163 -17.27 -6.70 10.39
CA GLU A 163 -16.75 -5.68 9.47
C GLU A 163 -17.85 -4.92 8.77
N GLN A 164 -18.91 -5.65 8.32
CA GLN A 164 -20.12 -5.04 7.75
C GLN A 164 -20.81 -4.11 8.74
N GLU A 165 -20.92 -4.54 10.01
CA GLU A 165 -21.48 -3.73 11.10
C GLU A 165 -20.64 -2.46 11.32
N PHE A 166 -19.32 -2.58 11.39
CA PHE A 166 -18.42 -1.44 11.56
C PHE A 166 -18.53 -0.44 10.39
N ILE A 167 -18.57 -0.90 9.14
CA ILE A 167 -18.77 -0.05 7.97
C ILE A 167 -20.07 0.73 8.08
N ALA A 168 -21.17 0.06 8.46
CA ALA A 168 -22.48 0.68 8.58
C ALA A 168 -22.54 1.75 9.69
N GLU A 169 -21.81 1.57 10.78
CA GLU A 169 -21.83 2.45 11.96
C GLU A 169 -20.83 3.59 11.87
N SER A 170 -19.66 3.38 11.26
CA SER A 170 -18.54 4.33 11.28
C SER A 170 -18.63 5.44 10.24
N GLY A 171 -19.45 5.28 9.20
CA GLY A 171 -19.46 6.19 8.05
C GLY A 171 -18.32 5.98 7.07
N LEU A 172 -17.55 4.89 7.22
CA LEU A 172 -16.51 4.50 6.27
C LEU A 172 -17.12 4.35 4.87
N ARG A 173 -16.44 4.92 3.88
CA ARG A 173 -16.90 4.86 2.50
C ARG A 173 -16.45 3.57 1.83
N VAL A 174 -17.31 3.07 0.97
CA VAL A 174 -17.05 1.87 0.17
C VAL A 174 -17.18 2.20 -1.30
N ASP A 175 -16.55 1.39 -2.15
CA ASP A 175 -16.55 1.46 -3.59
C ASP A 175 -15.97 2.77 -4.19
N GLU A 176 -15.77 2.79 -5.49
CA GLU A 176 -15.17 3.93 -6.20
C GLU A 176 -15.95 5.24 -6.03
N ASP A 177 -17.27 5.17 -5.89
CA ASP A 177 -18.13 6.34 -5.66
C ASP A 177 -17.81 7.06 -4.34
N GLY A 178 -17.29 6.36 -3.35
CA GLY A 178 -16.87 6.89 -2.06
C GLY A 178 -15.55 7.67 -2.09
N VAL A 179 -14.69 7.43 -3.09
CA VAL A 179 -13.33 7.98 -3.16
C VAL A 179 -13.32 9.50 -3.09
N ALA A 180 -14.19 10.16 -3.89
CA ALA A 180 -14.24 11.63 -3.90
C ALA A 180 -14.58 12.23 -2.52
N GLY A 181 -15.40 11.54 -1.73
CA GLY A 181 -15.74 11.93 -0.37
C GLY A 181 -14.54 11.79 0.58
N ALA A 182 -13.79 10.70 0.52
CA ALA A 182 -12.59 10.50 1.34
C ALA A 182 -11.50 11.53 1.03
N LEU A 183 -11.34 11.93 -0.24
CA LEU A 183 -10.36 12.94 -0.65
C LEU A 183 -10.74 14.37 -0.21
N SER A 184 -12.00 14.61 0.16
CA SER A 184 -12.49 15.98 0.42
C SER A 184 -11.80 16.63 1.61
N GLY A 185 -10.99 17.66 1.37
CA GLY A 185 -10.25 18.41 2.40
C GLY A 185 -9.00 17.72 2.92
N ALA A 186 -8.58 16.61 2.33
CA ALA A 186 -7.30 15.96 2.63
C ALA A 186 -6.13 16.72 1.97
N ASP A 187 -4.97 16.68 2.61
CA ASP A 187 -3.71 17.23 2.06
C ASP A 187 -3.19 16.37 0.90
N GLY A 188 -3.59 15.10 0.86
CA GLY A 188 -3.29 14.13 -0.17
C GLY A 188 -3.75 12.73 0.21
N VAL A 189 -3.42 11.73 -0.61
CA VAL A 189 -3.87 10.34 -0.46
C VAL A 189 -2.70 9.39 -0.28
N TYR A 190 -2.86 8.43 0.61
CA TYR A 190 -2.10 7.18 0.63
C TYR A 190 -2.94 6.07 0.01
N VAL A 191 -2.34 5.30 -0.90
CA VAL A 191 -2.99 4.15 -1.54
C VAL A 191 -2.44 2.86 -0.93
N ALA A 192 -3.28 2.10 -0.26
CA ALA A 192 -2.99 0.74 0.19
C ALA A 192 -3.58 -0.24 -0.82
N LEU A 193 -2.76 -1.10 -1.39
CA LEU A 193 -3.17 -2.13 -2.34
C LEU A 193 -2.84 -3.50 -1.76
N ASP A 194 -3.86 -4.21 -1.26
CA ASP A 194 -3.78 -5.65 -1.16
C ASP A 194 -4.04 -6.28 -2.52
N CYS A 195 -3.15 -7.18 -2.93
CA CYS A 195 -3.20 -7.73 -4.27
C CYS A 195 -4.29 -8.79 -4.48
N ASP A 196 -4.97 -9.23 -3.43
CA ASP A 196 -6.17 -10.06 -3.54
C ASP A 196 -7.42 -9.27 -3.98
N SER A 197 -7.36 -7.92 -3.94
CA SER A 197 -8.36 -7.07 -4.57
C SER A 197 -8.43 -7.26 -6.08
N LEU A 198 -7.32 -7.71 -6.70
CA LEU A 198 -7.16 -7.88 -8.14
C LEU A 198 -7.65 -9.25 -8.63
N ASP A 199 -7.90 -9.36 -9.93
CA ASP A 199 -8.24 -10.63 -10.58
C ASP A 199 -7.09 -11.64 -10.46
N GLU A 200 -7.40 -12.86 -10.00
CA GLU A 200 -6.45 -13.96 -9.80
C GLU A 200 -5.71 -14.38 -11.08
N GLY A 201 -6.27 -14.08 -12.26
CA GLY A 201 -5.65 -14.35 -13.55
C GLY A 201 -4.59 -13.32 -13.96
N GLU A 202 -4.52 -12.15 -13.29
CA GLU A 202 -3.63 -11.07 -13.65
C GLU A 202 -2.47 -10.88 -12.66
N ILE A 203 -2.63 -11.31 -11.41
CA ILE A 203 -1.61 -11.22 -10.36
C ILE A 203 -1.66 -12.43 -9.44
N ALA A 204 -0.50 -12.92 -9.03
CA ALA A 204 -0.40 -13.99 -8.05
C ALA A 204 -0.42 -13.41 -6.64
N SER A 205 -1.58 -13.44 -6.00
CA SER A 205 -1.82 -12.98 -4.62
C SER A 205 -1.92 -14.14 -3.64
N PHE A 206 -1.73 -13.83 -2.39
CA PHE A 206 -2.05 -14.72 -1.28
C PHE A 206 -3.55 -14.60 -0.97
N MET A 207 -4.24 -15.71 -0.79
CA MET A 207 -5.70 -15.76 -0.57
C MET A 207 -6.51 -15.05 -1.68
N PRO A 208 -6.38 -15.46 -2.96
CA PRO A 208 -7.13 -14.81 -4.04
C PRO A 208 -8.63 -15.06 -3.88
N GLU A 209 -9.41 -13.99 -4.00
CA GLU A 209 -10.87 -14.04 -3.95
C GLU A 209 -11.48 -13.85 -5.35
N PRO A 210 -12.49 -14.66 -5.74
CA PRO A 210 -13.14 -14.54 -7.04
C PRO A 210 -13.79 -13.16 -7.26
N GLY A 211 -13.76 -12.68 -8.51
CA GLY A 211 -14.41 -11.41 -8.89
C GLY A 211 -13.58 -10.18 -8.58
N GLY A 212 -12.27 -10.32 -8.55
CA GLY A 212 -11.33 -9.21 -8.37
C GLY A 212 -11.38 -8.19 -9.49
N LEU A 213 -10.83 -7.01 -9.22
CA LEU A 213 -10.70 -5.92 -10.18
C LEU A 213 -9.65 -6.26 -11.23
N ALA A 214 -9.91 -5.94 -12.48
CA ALA A 214 -8.87 -6.05 -13.50
C ALA A 214 -7.77 -5.00 -13.26
N VAL A 215 -6.51 -5.36 -13.54
CA VAL A 215 -5.37 -4.42 -13.44
C VAL A 215 -5.63 -3.14 -14.23
N ALA A 216 -6.33 -3.22 -15.36
CA ALA A 216 -6.68 -2.04 -16.17
C ALA A 216 -7.70 -1.12 -15.49
N GLU A 217 -8.62 -1.64 -14.70
CA GLU A 217 -9.59 -0.85 -13.91
C GLU A 217 -8.88 -0.12 -12.78
N VAL A 218 -8.02 -0.82 -12.03
CA VAL A 218 -7.22 -0.20 -10.96
C VAL A 218 -6.22 0.81 -11.53
N GLU A 219 -5.63 0.56 -12.70
CA GLU A 219 -4.78 1.53 -13.38
C GLU A 219 -5.55 2.80 -13.76
N ALA A 220 -6.81 2.69 -14.17
CA ALA A 220 -7.67 3.84 -14.47
C ALA A 220 -8.01 4.63 -13.18
N LEU A 221 -8.38 3.94 -12.10
CA LEU A 221 -8.61 4.54 -10.79
C LEU A 221 -7.36 5.29 -10.29
N PHE A 222 -6.18 4.70 -10.41
CA PHE A 222 -4.93 5.32 -9.96
C PHE A 222 -4.56 6.57 -10.76
N ARG A 223 -4.78 6.59 -12.08
CA ARG A 223 -4.63 7.81 -12.89
C ARG A 223 -5.62 8.89 -12.48
N ASP A 224 -6.86 8.51 -12.20
CA ASP A 224 -7.88 9.45 -11.73
C ASP A 224 -7.47 10.06 -10.37
N LEU A 225 -7.06 9.23 -9.40
CA LEU A 225 -6.52 9.68 -8.11
C LEU A 225 -5.37 10.67 -8.28
N ALA A 226 -4.35 10.31 -9.06
CA ALA A 226 -3.18 11.15 -9.31
C ALA A 226 -3.53 12.48 -10.00
N SER A 227 -4.63 12.53 -10.76
CA SER A 227 -5.12 13.75 -11.41
C SER A 227 -5.86 14.69 -10.46
N ARG A 228 -6.46 14.16 -9.39
CA ARG A 228 -7.33 14.91 -8.46
C ARG A 228 -6.64 15.39 -7.19
N THR A 229 -5.62 14.67 -6.74
CA THR A 229 -4.97 14.96 -5.46
C THR A 229 -3.49 14.60 -5.48
N THR A 230 -2.76 15.09 -4.49
CA THR A 230 -1.37 14.68 -4.27
C THR A 230 -1.32 13.25 -3.75
N VAL A 231 -0.62 12.35 -4.46
CA VAL A 231 -0.31 11.02 -3.95
C VAL A 231 0.87 11.15 -2.98
N LEU A 232 0.59 11.02 -1.68
CA LEU A 232 1.57 11.12 -0.61
C LEU A 232 2.48 9.89 -0.53
N GLY A 233 1.98 8.76 -0.98
CA GLY A 233 2.68 7.49 -1.03
C GLY A 233 1.73 6.35 -1.38
N ALA A 234 2.29 5.16 -1.55
CA ALA A 234 1.51 3.94 -1.74
C ALA A 234 2.18 2.75 -1.04
N GLY A 235 1.40 1.71 -0.82
CA GLY A 235 1.92 0.43 -0.36
C GLY A 235 1.24 -0.73 -1.07
N ILE A 236 1.96 -1.82 -1.17
CA ILE A 236 1.55 -3.07 -1.81
C ILE A 236 1.78 -4.21 -0.82
N SER A 237 0.80 -5.10 -0.68
CA SER A 237 0.81 -6.27 0.20
C SER A 237 0.07 -7.45 -0.42
N GLY A 238 0.02 -8.58 0.29
CA GLY A 238 -0.77 -9.75 -0.08
C GLY A 238 -0.27 -10.50 -1.31
N LEU A 239 0.99 -10.33 -1.72
CA LEU A 239 1.59 -10.97 -2.88
C LEU A 239 2.17 -12.34 -2.59
N LEU A 240 2.17 -13.21 -3.59
CA LEU A 240 3.12 -14.31 -3.68
C LEU A 240 4.43 -13.85 -4.34
N PRO A 241 5.58 -14.51 -4.07
CA PRO A 241 6.90 -14.10 -4.59
C PRO A 241 7.09 -14.53 -6.06
N ALA A 242 6.12 -14.19 -6.90
CA ALA A 242 6.06 -14.55 -8.32
C ALA A 242 6.64 -13.43 -9.19
N GLN A 243 7.62 -13.75 -10.05
CA GLN A 243 8.29 -12.76 -10.89
C GLN A 243 7.35 -12.06 -11.87
N GLU A 244 6.31 -12.72 -12.31
CA GLU A 244 5.24 -12.19 -13.18
C GLU A 244 4.50 -11.03 -12.56
N ASN A 245 4.45 -10.90 -11.23
CA ASN A 245 3.82 -9.80 -10.52
C ASN A 245 4.51 -8.45 -10.75
N VAL A 246 5.81 -8.44 -11.07
CA VAL A 246 6.60 -7.20 -11.19
C VAL A 246 6.03 -6.26 -12.26
N ARG A 247 5.70 -6.77 -13.44
CA ARG A 247 5.23 -5.93 -14.54
C ARG A 247 3.87 -5.28 -14.31
N PRO A 248 2.82 -6.01 -13.84
CA PRO A 248 1.56 -5.38 -13.44
C PRO A 248 1.75 -4.31 -12.36
N LEU A 249 2.54 -4.62 -11.33
CA LEU A 249 2.80 -3.67 -10.24
C LEU A 249 3.47 -2.38 -10.73
N GLU A 250 4.50 -2.48 -11.56
CA GLU A 250 5.16 -1.29 -12.13
C GLU A 250 4.22 -0.44 -12.97
N ARG A 251 3.24 -1.05 -13.68
CA ARG A 251 2.20 -0.32 -14.40
C ARG A 251 1.30 0.47 -13.46
N LEU A 252 0.81 -0.19 -12.39
CA LEU A 252 -0.05 0.44 -11.38
C LEU A 252 0.68 1.59 -10.67
N LEU A 253 1.91 1.38 -10.25
CA LEU A 253 2.71 2.41 -9.59
C LEU A 253 2.98 3.61 -10.51
N SER A 254 3.27 3.34 -11.78
CA SER A 254 3.44 4.40 -12.78
C SER A 254 2.15 5.22 -13.00
N ALA A 255 0.97 4.58 -12.87
CA ALA A 255 -0.31 5.27 -12.95
C ALA A 255 -0.55 6.23 -11.76
N LEU A 256 0.00 5.93 -10.58
CA LEU A 256 0.02 6.82 -9.41
C LEU A 256 1.09 7.93 -9.53
N GLY A 257 1.92 7.92 -10.57
CA GLY A 257 3.04 8.84 -10.71
C GLY A 257 4.18 8.55 -9.73
N LEU A 258 4.32 7.30 -9.30
CA LEU A 258 5.41 6.80 -8.45
C LEU A 258 6.50 6.13 -9.28
#